data_c97b7d58c8c1fdc3b9fbfe9cc3034457
#
_entry.id   c97b7d58c8c1fdc3b9fbfe9cc3034457
#
_cell.length_a   1.000
_cell.length_b   1.000
_cell.length_c   1.000
_cell.angle_alpha   90.00
_cell.angle_beta   90.00
_cell.angle_gamma   90.00
#
_symmetry.space_group_name_H-M   'P 1'
#
loop_
_entity.id
_entity.type
_entity.pdbx_description
1 polymer ?
#
loop_
_entity_poly.entity_id
_entity_poly.type
_entity_poly.pdbx_seq_one_letter_code
_entity_poly.pdbx_strand_id
1 'polypeptide(L)'
;MDFRDSPDEAAFRARLRAWLAENNPGLPPSSTDDEYWERQAEWHVALFEAGFFGLTWPKKWGGHELSPVYETIVDDEVARAGAPPRPSLGYLVQGISRFGTPTLCDRFIPGLLDGTDRWCQGFSEPDAGSDLAALRTAATLDGDEYVIHGHKVWTSYSDVADWCLLLARTDPDAPKHKGISAFALPMDQPGVERRPLPMINGIGNEFGEVLFDGARVPAANMIGEPGRGWALAMTIVGFEREPATLGYVSRYRKTVDHLQAALAANPSGFRADQHREVAWADIQAEMLRHHVARRLSERLDDPDAGA
;
A
#
# COMPACT_ATOMS: atom_id res chain seq x y z
N MET A 1 8.06 27.62 6.32
CA MET A 1 7.15 26.46 6.33
C MET A 1 6.70 26.27 7.77
N ASP A 2 5.40 26.27 8.04
CA ASP A 2 4.83 26.04 9.38
C ASP A 2 4.38 24.57 9.44
N PHE A 3 4.90 23.81 10.38
CA PHE A 3 4.58 22.39 10.57
C PHE A 3 3.59 22.15 11.71
N ARG A 4 2.96 23.21 12.23
CA ARG A 4 1.94 23.09 13.26
C ARG A 4 0.61 22.73 12.64
N ASP A 5 -0.11 21.86 13.30
CA ASP A 5 -1.48 21.53 12.90
C ASP A 5 -2.35 22.81 12.89
N SER A 6 -3.20 22.96 11.90
CA SER A 6 -4.34 23.89 11.95
C SER A 6 -5.32 23.49 13.09
N PRO A 7 -6.25 24.36 13.48
CA PRO A 7 -7.25 24.00 14.51
C PRO A 7 -8.04 22.71 14.17
N ASP A 8 -8.41 22.52 12.90
CA ASP A 8 -9.17 21.36 12.45
C ASP A 8 -8.30 20.08 12.45
N GLU A 9 -7.05 20.18 12.02
CA GLU A 9 -6.08 19.10 12.07
C GLU A 9 -5.75 18.69 13.51
N ALA A 10 -5.58 19.66 14.41
CA ALA A 10 -5.36 19.41 15.83
C ALA A 10 -6.56 18.71 16.48
N ALA A 11 -7.78 19.11 16.14
CA ALA A 11 -9.01 18.48 16.61
C ALA A 11 -9.13 17.05 16.08
N PHE A 12 -8.82 16.82 14.80
CA PHE A 12 -8.79 15.49 14.19
C PHE A 12 -7.76 14.58 14.88
N ARG A 13 -6.53 15.07 15.09
CA ARG A 13 -5.46 14.36 15.80
C ARG A 13 -5.88 13.99 17.23
N ALA A 14 -6.51 14.89 17.94
CA ALA A 14 -7.00 14.62 19.31
C ALA A 14 -8.07 13.52 19.31
N ARG A 15 -9.02 13.55 18.36
CA ARG A 15 -10.04 12.51 18.20
C ARG A 15 -9.41 11.15 17.89
N LEU A 16 -8.44 11.11 16.97
CA LEU A 16 -7.73 9.88 16.62
C LEU A 16 -6.95 9.31 17.81
N ARG A 17 -6.26 10.15 18.60
CA ARG A 17 -5.54 9.71 19.80
C ARG A 17 -6.47 9.10 20.84
N ALA A 18 -7.61 9.73 21.07
CA ALA A 18 -8.61 9.20 22.00
C ALA A 18 -9.12 7.84 21.53
N TRP A 19 -9.43 7.70 20.25
CA TRP A 19 -9.87 6.43 19.67
C TRP A 19 -8.78 5.34 19.73
N LEU A 20 -7.52 5.67 19.41
CA LEU A 20 -6.40 4.74 19.49
C LEU A 20 -6.13 4.26 20.93
N ALA A 21 -6.36 5.09 21.94
CA ALA A 21 -6.18 4.72 23.33
C ALA A 21 -7.13 3.58 23.75
N GLU A 22 -8.30 3.48 23.13
CA GLU A 22 -9.34 2.48 23.44
C GLU A 22 -9.33 1.29 22.46
N ASN A 23 -8.90 1.50 21.21
CA ASN A 23 -9.10 0.53 20.12
C ASN A 23 -7.80 -0.01 19.52
N ASN A 24 -6.60 0.37 20.03
CA ASN A 24 -5.35 -0.14 19.51
C ASN A 24 -5.17 -1.64 19.84
N PRO A 25 -5.15 -2.55 18.85
CA PRO A 25 -5.00 -3.98 19.10
C PRO A 25 -3.56 -4.38 19.47
N GLY A 26 -2.61 -3.44 19.41
CA GLY A 26 -1.18 -3.73 19.49
C GLY A 26 -0.65 -4.35 18.20
N LEU A 27 0.68 -4.45 18.09
CA LEU A 27 1.29 -5.23 17.02
C LEU A 27 0.96 -6.71 17.26
N PRO A 28 0.53 -7.46 16.22
CA PRO A 28 0.30 -8.88 16.38
C PRO A 28 1.59 -9.55 16.88
N PRO A 29 1.53 -10.42 17.89
CA PRO A 29 2.63 -11.31 18.20
C PRO A 29 2.95 -12.09 16.90
N SER A 30 4.13 -12.71 16.81
CA SER A 30 4.47 -13.67 15.76
C SER A 30 3.48 -14.86 15.84
N SER A 31 2.30 -14.65 15.32
CA SER A 31 1.18 -15.56 15.27
C SER A 31 1.23 -16.33 13.96
N THR A 32 0.39 -17.33 13.82
CA THR A 32 0.18 -18.01 12.54
C THR A 32 -0.20 -16.97 11.48
N ASP A 33 0.13 -17.25 10.23
CA ASP A 33 -0.12 -16.32 9.12
C ASP A 33 -1.60 -15.96 9.00
N ASP A 34 -2.51 -16.90 9.24
CA ASP A 34 -3.96 -16.69 9.20
C ASP A 34 -4.42 -15.67 10.24
N GLU A 35 -3.99 -15.79 11.50
CA GLU A 35 -4.31 -14.81 12.54
C GLU A 35 -3.77 -13.41 12.24
N TYR A 36 -2.60 -13.32 11.59
CA TYR A 36 -2.04 -12.03 11.18
C TYR A 36 -2.96 -11.34 10.17
N TRP A 37 -3.42 -12.07 9.14
CA TRP A 37 -4.26 -11.51 8.08
C TRP A 37 -5.67 -11.18 8.54
N GLU A 38 -6.25 -12.00 9.43
CA GLU A 38 -7.53 -11.72 10.07
C GLU A 38 -7.47 -10.41 10.86
N ARG A 39 -6.45 -10.23 11.70
CA ARG A 39 -6.26 -8.99 12.47
C ARG A 39 -6.00 -7.76 11.59
N GLN A 40 -5.29 -7.91 10.48
CA GLN A 40 -5.11 -6.81 9.53
C GLN A 40 -6.43 -6.42 8.87
N ALA A 41 -7.28 -7.38 8.52
CA ALA A 41 -8.61 -7.13 7.97
C ALA A 41 -9.52 -6.43 9.00
N GLU A 42 -9.56 -6.94 10.24
CA GLU A 42 -10.31 -6.33 11.35
C GLU A 42 -9.84 -4.90 11.61
N TRP A 43 -8.53 -4.66 11.57
CA TRP A 43 -7.95 -3.33 11.76
C TRP A 43 -8.35 -2.36 10.65
N HIS A 44 -8.37 -2.83 9.40
CA HIS A 44 -8.84 -2.03 8.26
C HIS A 44 -10.29 -1.59 8.47
N VAL A 45 -11.18 -2.55 8.75
CA VAL A 45 -12.60 -2.28 9.02
C VAL A 45 -12.77 -1.29 10.18
N ALA A 46 -12.04 -1.49 11.29
CA ALA A 46 -12.11 -0.62 12.46
C ALA A 46 -11.69 0.83 12.14
N LEU A 47 -10.63 1.02 11.34
CA LEU A 47 -10.20 2.34 10.87
C LEU A 47 -11.25 2.98 9.97
N PHE A 48 -11.84 2.22 9.08
CA PHE A 48 -12.88 2.69 8.17
C PHE A 48 -14.13 3.12 8.93
N GLU A 49 -14.68 2.28 9.79
CA GLU A 49 -15.88 2.56 10.59
C GLU A 49 -15.69 3.76 11.52
N ALA A 50 -14.48 3.97 12.04
CA ALA A 50 -14.14 5.12 12.87
C ALA A 50 -13.90 6.42 12.06
N GLY A 51 -13.90 6.35 10.72
CA GLY A 51 -13.66 7.49 9.83
C GLY A 51 -12.20 7.94 9.78
N PHE A 52 -11.26 6.99 9.91
CA PHE A 52 -9.81 7.23 9.83
C PHE A 52 -9.16 6.56 8.61
N PHE A 53 -9.96 6.05 7.67
CA PHE A 53 -9.50 5.46 6.42
C PHE A 53 -10.18 6.12 5.21
N GLY A 54 -9.52 6.10 4.04
CA GLY A 54 -10.06 6.71 2.82
C GLY A 54 -10.17 8.23 2.86
N LEU A 55 -9.31 8.90 3.63
CA LEU A 55 -9.46 10.34 3.93
C LEU A 55 -9.33 11.21 2.68
N THR A 56 -8.47 10.84 1.73
CA THR A 56 -8.27 11.56 0.46
C THR A 56 -9.17 11.06 -0.67
N TRP A 57 -9.91 9.96 -0.46
CA TRP A 57 -10.69 9.31 -1.51
C TRP A 57 -12.00 10.05 -1.78
N PRO A 58 -12.54 9.93 -3.02
CA PRO A 58 -13.77 10.63 -3.39
C PRO A 58 -14.98 10.23 -2.54
N LYS A 59 -15.75 11.24 -2.13
CA LYS A 59 -17.00 11.04 -1.36
C LYS A 59 -18.01 10.17 -2.04
N LYS A 60 -18.07 10.23 -3.39
CA LYS A 60 -18.99 9.39 -4.18
C LYS A 60 -18.81 7.90 -3.98
N TRP A 61 -17.66 7.45 -3.49
CA TRP A 61 -17.38 6.06 -3.18
C TRP A 61 -17.23 5.79 -1.67
N GLY A 62 -17.59 6.78 -0.81
CA GLY A 62 -17.53 6.63 0.64
C GLY A 62 -16.30 7.25 1.29
N GLY A 63 -15.40 7.87 0.53
CA GLY A 63 -14.23 8.59 1.06
C GLY A 63 -14.60 9.96 1.64
N HIS A 64 -13.60 10.71 2.09
CA HIS A 64 -13.79 11.96 2.81
C HIS A 64 -13.41 13.22 2.02
N GLU A 65 -12.64 13.07 0.91
CA GLU A 65 -12.08 14.21 0.10
C GLU A 65 -11.32 15.24 0.93
N LEU A 66 -10.62 14.78 1.97
CA LEU A 66 -9.78 15.64 2.81
C LEU A 66 -8.39 15.81 2.19
N SER A 67 -7.66 16.80 2.68
CA SER A 67 -6.25 17.01 2.33
C SER A 67 -5.38 15.78 2.71
N PRO A 68 -4.33 15.45 1.94
CA PRO A 68 -3.35 14.40 2.30
C PRO A 68 -2.70 14.56 3.68
N VAL A 69 -2.73 15.75 4.26
CA VAL A 69 -2.27 16.01 5.64
C VAL A 69 -2.98 15.11 6.64
N TYR A 70 -4.27 14.84 6.47
CA TYR A 70 -5.03 13.99 7.38
C TYR A 70 -4.57 12.53 7.35
N GLU A 71 -4.22 11.98 6.19
CA GLU A 71 -3.60 10.65 6.10
C GLU A 71 -2.24 10.60 6.81
N THR A 72 -1.46 11.67 6.65
CA THR A 72 -0.19 11.87 7.32
C THR A 72 -0.35 11.88 8.85
N ILE A 73 -1.41 12.53 9.36
CA ILE A 73 -1.73 12.52 10.79
C ILE A 73 -2.08 11.10 11.26
N VAL A 74 -2.85 10.35 10.47
CA VAL A 74 -3.19 8.95 10.84
C VAL A 74 -1.93 8.10 10.89
N ASP A 75 -1.06 8.16 9.88
CA ASP A 75 0.17 7.37 9.85
C ASP A 75 1.11 7.71 11.02
N ASP A 76 1.22 8.99 11.39
CA ASP A 76 2.01 9.46 12.53
C ASP A 76 1.46 8.92 13.85
N GLU A 77 0.16 9.09 14.12
CA GLU A 77 -0.46 8.71 15.39
C GLU A 77 -0.56 7.20 15.56
N VAL A 78 -0.89 6.45 14.50
CA VAL A 78 -0.89 4.98 14.49
C VAL A 78 0.49 4.44 14.82
N ALA A 79 1.55 5.00 14.20
CA ALA A 79 2.92 4.60 14.48
C ALA A 79 3.35 4.94 15.91
N ARG A 80 3.01 6.14 16.42
CA ARG A 80 3.29 6.57 17.81
C ARG A 80 2.57 5.70 18.83
N ALA A 81 1.33 5.35 18.58
CA ALA A 81 0.57 4.44 19.43
C ALA A 81 1.15 3.01 19.44
N GLY A 82 1.95 2.63 18.44
CA GLY A 82 2.42 1.25 18.24
C GLY A 82 1.31 0.34 17.77
N ALA A 83 0.32 0.90 17.09
CA ALA A 83 -0.72 0.15 16.42
C ALA A 83 -0.22 -0.45 15.09
N PRO A 84 -0.91 -1.45 14.51
CA PRO A 84 -0.60 -1.95 13.16
C PRO A 84 -0.68 -0.81 12.15
N PRO A 85 0.15 -0.82 11.07
CA PRO A 85 0.03 0.16 10.01
C PRO A 85 -1.36 0.08 9.38
N ARG A 86 -1.88 1.22 8.94
CA ARG A 86 -3.07 1.19 8.10
C ARG A 86 -2.72 0.56 6.73
N PRO A 87 -3.66 -0.13 6.07
CA PRO A 87 -3.46 -0.63 4.72
C PRO A 87 -3.13 0.52 3.75
N SER A 88 -2.10 0.33 2.93
CA SER A 88 -1.71 1.31 1.92
C SER A 88 -2.34 0.93 0.58
N LEU A 89 -3.59 1.34 0.34
CA LEU A 89 -4.38 0.99 -0.85
C LEU A 89 -4.65 2.18 -1.77
N GLY A 90 -4.25 3.40 -1.35
CA GLY A 90 -4.52 4.62 -2.10
C GLY A 90 -3.98 4.61 -3.53
N TYR A 91 -2.85 3.95 -3.76
CA TYR A 91 -2.27 3.82 -5.09
C TYR A 91 -3.16 3.02 -6.06
N LEU A 92 -3.86 1.97 -5.57
CA LEU A 92 -4.83 1.22 -6.36
C LEU A 92 -6.01 2.10 -6.78
N VAL A 93 -6.53 2.89 -5.84
CA VAL A 93 -7.62 3.83 -6.12
C VAL A 93 -7.19 4.86 -7.16
N GLN A 94 -5.97 5.40 -7.08
CA GLN A 94 -5.43 6.33 -8.09
C GLN A 94 -5.33 5.66 -9.48
N GLY A 95 -4.89 4.41 -9.54
CA GLY A 95 -4.86 3.64 -10.78
C GLY A 95 -6.26 3.38 -11.33
N ILE A 96 -7.15 2.81 -10.52
CA ILE A 96 -8.51 2.44 -10.94
C ILE A 96 -9.32 3.68 -11.33
N SER A 97 -9.28 4.76 -10.55
CA SER A 97 -10.08 5.96 -10.81
C SER A 97 -9.64 6.76 -12.04
N ARG A 98 -8.34 6.71 -12.41
CA ARG A 98 -7.79 7.44 -13.56
C ARG A 98 -7.90 6.66 -14.87
N PHE A 99 -7.87 5.35 -14.82
CA PHE A 99 -7.86 4.49 -16.02
C PHE A 99 -9.12 3.66 -16.19
N GLY A 100 -9.80 3.31 -15.11
CA GLY A 100 -11.01 2.50 -15.14
C GLY A 100 -12.22 3.24 -15.68
N THR A 101 -13.18 2.48 -16.20
CA THR A 101 -14.49 3.01 -16.53
C THR A 101 -15.27 3.37 -15.26
N PRO A 102 -16.29 4.24 -15.32
CA PRO A 102 -17.16 4.50 -14.17
C PRO A 102 -17.69 3.23 -13.51
N THR A 103 -18.09 2.24 -14.32
CA THR A 103 -18.59 0.93 -13.84
C THR A 103 -17.53 0.17 -13.03
N LEU A 104 -16.28 0.17 -13.48
CA LEU A 104 -15.18 -0.48 -12.74
C LEU A 104 -14.87 0.26 -11.42
N CYS A 105 -14.87 1.59 -11.48
CA CYS A 105 -14.68 2.40 -10.28
C CYS A 105 -15.76 2.15 -9.23
N ASP A 106 -17.03 2.18 -9.64
CA ASP A 106 -18.19 1.96 -8.76
C ASP A 106 -18.22 0.53 -8.20
N ARG A 107 -17.66 -0.44 -8.94
CA ARG A 107 -17.55 -1.83 -8.49
C ARG A 107 -16.45 -2.06 -7.47
N PHE A 108 -15.25 -1.51 -7.71
CA PHE A 108 -14.06 -1.92 -6.99
C PHE A 108 -13.60 -0.95 -5.88
N ILE A 109 -13.86 0.35 -6.03
CA ILE A 109 -13.34 1.32 -5.05
C ILE A 109 -14.05 1.21 -3.69
N PRO A 110 -15.38 1.00 -3.60
CA PRO A 110 -16.02 0.81 -2.30
C PRO A 110 -15.46 -0.38 -1.51
N GLY A 111 -15.24 -1.54 -2.16
CA GLY A 111 -14.70 -2.73 -1.52
C GLY A 111 -13.24 -2.57 -1.04
N LEU A 112 -12.44 -1.75 -1.75
CA LEU A 112 -11.10 -1.34 -1.29
C LEU A 112 -11.19 -0.43 -0.05
N LEU A 113 -12.24 0.38 0.05
CA LEU A 113 -12.41 1.34 1.13
C LEU A 113 -12.84 0.67 2.43
N ASP A 114 -13.85 -0.18 2.37
CA ASP A 114 -14.45 -0.85 3.53
C ASP A 114 -13.76 -2.16 3.92
N GLY A 115 -12.78 -2.62 3.10
CA GLY A 115 -12.01 -3.82 3.36
C GLY A 115 -12.70 -5.13 2.98
N THR A 116 -13.82 -5.07 2.26
CA THR A 116 -14.50 -6.28 1.74
C THR A 116 -13.79 -6.91 0.57
N ASP A 117 -12.99 -6.14 -0.19
CA ASP A 117 -12.16 -6.61 -1.29
C ASP A 117 -10.67 -6.47 -0.95
N ARG A 118 -9.97 -7.59 -0.87
CA ARG A 118 -8.51 -7.61 -0.69
C ARG A 118 -7.82 -7.74 -2.05
N TRP A 119 -6.81 -6.92 -2.27
CA TRP A 119 -6.11 -6.86 -3.54
C TRP A 119 -4.63 -7.17 -3.40
N CYS A 120 -4.11 -7.88 -4.40
CA CYS A 120 -2.68 -8.02 -4.64
C CYS A 120 -2.30 -7.37 -5.98
N GLN A 121 -0.97 -7.27 -6.21
CA GLN A 121 -0.41 -6.60 -7.38
C GLN A 121 0.49 -7.55 -8.16
N GLY A 122 -0.02 -8.10 -9.26
CA GLY A 122 0.67 -9.04 -10.13
C GLY A 122 1.49 -8.33 -11.20
N PHE A 123 2.64 -7.74 -10.83
CA PHE A 123 3.51 -6.99 -11.74
C PHE A 123 4.77 -7.78 -12.11
N SER A 124 5.66 -7.98 -11.16
CA SER A 124 6.98 -8.59 -11.37
C SER A 124 6.89 -10.05 -11.78
N GLU A 125 7.84 -10.48 -12.60
CA GLU A 125 8.06 -11.87 -12.99
C GLU A 125 9.50 -12.30 -12.65
N PRO A 126 9.82 -13.59 -12.59
CA PRO A 126 11.18 -14.03 -12.29
C PRO A 126 12.26 -13.36 -13.16
N ASP A 127 11.95 -13.10 -14.44
CA ASP A 127 12.86 -12.47 -15.40
C ASP A 127 12.53 -10.98 -15.67
N ALA A 128 11.51 -10.41 -15.04
CA ALA A 128 11.05 -9.04 -15.31
C ALA A 128 10.67 -8.31 -14.01
N GLY A 129 11.67 -7.82 -13.30
CA GLY A 129 11.53 -6.97 -12.12
C GLY A 129 11.88 -5.51 -12.45
N SER A 130 13.17 -5.14 -12.40
CA SER A 130 13.61 -3.78 -12.77
C SER A 130 13.29 -3.43 -14.21
N ASP A 131 13.36 -4.40 -15.14
CA ASP A 131 12.85 -4.28 -16.49
C ASP A 131 11.43 -4.84 -16.60
N LEU A 132 10.48 -4.24 -15.87
CA LEU A 132 9.09 -4.68 -15.81
C LEU A 132 8.44 -4.75 -17.20
N ALA A 133 8.84 -3.87 -18.12
CA ALA A 133 8.30 -3.88 -19.49
C ALA A 133 8.65 -5.16 -20.27
N ALA A 134 9.61 -5.97 -19.79
CA ALA A 134 9.93 -7.27 -20.37
C ALA A 134 8.98 -8.40 -19.92
N LEU A 135 7.95 -8.11 -19.15
CA LEU A 135 6.96 -9.10 -18.69
C LEU A 135 6.40 -9.94 -19.85
N ARG A 136 6.20 -11.24 -19.57
CA ARG A 136 5.79 -12.25 -20.55
C ARG A 136 4.42 -12.87 -20.24
N THR A 137 3.86 -12.65 -19.04
CA THR A 137 2.49 -13.09 -18.74
C THR A 137 1.60 -12.65 -19.88
N ALA A 138 0.98 -13.60 -20.57
CA ALA A 138 0.18 -13.37 -21.76
C ALA A 138 -1.31 -13.30 -21.42
N ALA A 139 -2.04 -12.46 -22.12
CA ALA A 139 -3.49 -12.38 -22.06
C ALA A 139 -4.04 -12.48 -23.49
N THR A 140 -4.69 -13.59 -23.82
CA THR A 140 -5.24 -13.85 -25.15
C THR A 140 -6.77 -13.75 -25.09
N LEU A 141 -7.35 -12.94 -25.97
CA LEU A 141 -8.81 -12.78 -26.03
C LEU A 141 -9.46 -14.06 -26.57
N ASP A 142 -10.46 -14.56 -25.85
CA ASP A 142 -11.28 -15.73 -26.18
C ASP A 142 -12.76 -15.38 -25.90
N GLY A 143 -13.47 -14.98 -26.93
CA GLY A 143 -14.83 -14.47 -26.80
C GLY A 143 -14.88 -13.12 -26.08
N ASP A 144 -15.53 -13.08 -24.92
CA ASP A 144 -15.67 -11.90 -24.05
C ASP A 144 -14.76 -11.95 -22.80
N GLU A 145 -13.82 -12.90 -22.76
CA GLU A 145 -12.84 -13.05 -21.69
C GLU A 145 -11.40 -13.06 -22.24
N TYR A 146 -10.44 -12.76 -21.38
CA TYR A 146 -9.05 -13.02 -21.63
C TYR A 146 -8.59 -14.27 -20.88
N VAL A 147 -7.85 -15.13 -21.58
CA VAL A 147 -7.19 -16.31 -21.00
C VAL A 147 -5.75 -15.92 -20.66
N ILE A 148 -5.38 -16.15 -19.38
CA ILE A 148 -4.11 -15.71 -18.82
C ILE A 148 -3.18 -16.91 -18.64
N HIS A 149 -1.95 -16.76 -19.13
CA HIS A 149 -0.84 -17.69 -18.88
C HIS A 149 0.40 -16.93 -18.46
N GLY A 150 1.02 -17.31 -17.34
CA GLY A 150 2.23 -16.66 -16.88
C GLY A 150 2.57 -16.94 -15.43
N HIS A 151 3.60 -16.24 -14.93
CA HIS A 151 4.11 -16.44 -13.59
C HIS A 151 4.50 -15.08 -12.99
N LYS A 152 3.83 -14.69 -11.91
CA LYS A 152 4.15 -13.50 -11.13
C LYS A 152 4.87 -13.87 -9.85
N VAL A 153 5.78 -13.01 -9.40
CA VAL A 153 6.60 -13.21 -8.21
C VAL A 153 6.66 -11.93 -7.38
N TRP A 154 6.97 -12.05 -6.09
CA TRP A 154 6.97 -10.94 -5.14
C TRP A 154 5.61 -10.26 -5.03
N THR A 155 4.55 -11.04 -5.20
CA THR A 155 3.18 -10.56 -5.15
C THR A 155 2.74 -10.48 -3.70
N SER A 156 2.76 -9.26 -3.13
CA SER A 156 2.32 -9.04 -1.75
C SER A 156 0.87 -9.43 -1.58
N TYR A 157 0.58 -10.15 -0.48
CA TYR A 157 -0.79 -10.54 -0.09
C TYR A 157 -1.51 -11.50 -1.05
N SER A 158 -0.81 -12.13 -2.00
CA SER A 158 -1.43 -13.00 -3.00
C SER A 158 -2.21 -14.18 -2.41
N ASP A 159 -1.81 -14.65 -1.22
CA ASP A 159 -2.42 -15.81 -0.55
C ASP A 159 -3.86 -15.50 -0.08
N VAL A 160 -4.10 -14.27 0.36
CA VAL A 160 -5.38 -13.83 0.93
C VAL A 160 -6.18 -12.88 0.02
N ALA A 161 -5.65 -12.53 -1.14
CA ALA A 161 -6.29 -11.57 -2.05
C ALA A 161 -7.50 -12.17 -2.76
N ASP A 162 -8.55 -11.39 -2.88
CA ASP A 162 -9.75 -11.70 -3.67
C ASP A 162 -9.54 -11.29 -5.14
N TRP A 163 -8.75 -10.22 -5.35
CA TRP A 163 -8.47 -9.63 -6.66
C TRP A 163 -6.97 -9.40 -6.88
N CYS A 164 -6.54 -9.57 -8.14
CA CYS A 164 -5.20 -9.20 -8.57
C CYS A 164 -5.27 -8.05 -9.60
N LEU A 165 -4.60 -6.93 -9.29
CA LEU A 165 -4.25 -5.97 -10.32
C LEU A 165 -3.12 -6.56 -11.15
N LEU A 166 -3.49 -7.19 -12.27
CA LEU A 166 -2.58 -7.94 -13.11
C LEU A 166 -2.10 -7.10 -14.31
N LEU A 167 -0.80 -7.07 -14.53
CA LEU A 167 -0.21 -6.64 -15.80
C LEU A 167 0.06 -7.86 -16.68
N ALA A 168 -0.50 -7.85 -17.89
CA ALA A 168 -0.27 -8.91 -18.87
C ALA A 168 -0.09 -8.35 -20.28
N ARG A 169 0.58 -9.12 -21.15
CA ARG A 169 0.82 -8.76 -22.53
C ARG A 169 -0.35 -9.20 -23.38
N THR A 170 -1.07 -8.23 -23.94
CA THR A 170 -2.19 -8.44 -24.86
C THR A 170 -1.79 -8.34 -26.32
N ASP A 171 -0.66 -7.67 -26.61
CA ASP A 171 -0.11 -7.54 -27.97
C ASP A 171 1.41 -7.79 -27.94
N PRO A 172 1.86 -8.99 -28.38
CA PRO A 172 3.28 -9.33 -28.40
C PRO A 172 4.06 -8.60 -29.50
N ASP A 173 3.41 -8.11 -30.54
CA ASP A 173 4.03 -7.45 -31.70
C ASP A 173 4.16 -5.93 -31.49
N ALA A 174 3.46 -5.37 -30.52
CA ALA A 174 3.56 -3.95 -30.19
C ALA A 174 4.91 -3.60 -29.54
N PRO A 175 5.33 -2.32 -29.62
CA PRO A 175 6.46 -1.84 -28.85
C PRO A 175 6.33 -2.19 -27.37
N LYS A 176 7.44 -2.55 -26.72
CA LYS A 176 7.56 -3.15 -25.39
C LYS A 176 6.56 -2.62 -24.33
N HIS A 177 6.40 -1.29 -24.24
CA HIS A 177 5.53 -0.63 -23.28
C HIS A 177 4.06 -0.52 -23.76
N LYS A 178 3.79 -0.70 -25.04
CA LYS A 178 2.46 -0.52 -25.64
C LYS A 178 1.65 -1.81 -25.76
N GLY A 179 2.30 -2.96 -25.58
CA GLY A 179 1.63 -4.27 -25.64
C GLY A 179 1.11 -4.76 -24.29
N ILE A 180 1.19 -3.95 -23.23
CA ILE A 180 0.83 -4.33 -21.87
C ILE A 180 -0.54 -3.72 -21.53
N SER A 181 -1.45 -4.56 -21.00
CA SER A 181 -2.74 -4.16 -20.46
C SER A 181 -2.85 -4.51 -18.98
N ALA A 182 -3.80 -3.90 -18.28
CA ALA A 182 -4.04 -4.14 -16.87
C ALA A 182 -5.45 -4.70 -16.65
N PHE A 183 -5.58 -5.62 -15.69
CA PHE A 183 -6.83 -6.33 -15.42
C PHE A 183 -7.10 -6.40 -13.92
N ALA A 184 -8.38 -6.31 -13.54
CA ALA A 184 -8.88 -6.77 -12.25
C ALA A 184 -9.23 -8.27 -12.37
N LEU A 185 -8.27 -9.14 -12.03
CA LEU A 185 -8.43 -10.59 -12.16
C LEU A 185 -8.91 -11.18 -10.83
N PRO A 186 -10.02 -11.96 -10.82
CA PRO A 186 -10.45 -12.67 -9.61
C PRO A 186 -9.45 -13.77 -9.28
N MET A 187 -9.06 -13.87 -8.00
CA MET A 187 -8.04 -14.81 -7.56
C MET A 187 -8.57 -16.19 -7.20
N ASP A 188 -9.85 -16.30 -6.86
CA ASP A 188 -10.49 -17.59 -6.54
C ASP A 188 -11.15 -18.18 -7.79
N GLN A 189 -10.35 -18.88 -8.59
CA GLN A 189 -10.78 -19.52 -9.81
C GLN A 189 -9.85 -20.65 -10.26
N PRO A 190 -10.30 -21.59 -11.11
CA PRO A 190 -9.41 -22.52 -11.78
C PRO A 190 -8.32 -21.81 -12.60
N GLY A 191 -7.12 -22.38 -12.62
CA GLY A 191 -5.99 -21.81 -13.36
C GLY A 191 -5.22 -20.74 -12.61
N VAL A 192 -5.56 -20.44 -11.35
CA VAL A 192 -4.77 -19.61 -10.44
C VAL A 192 -4.18 -20.49 -9.34
N GLU A 193 -2.86 -20.59 -9.27
CA GLU A 193 -2.14 -21.27 -8.19
C GLU A 193 -1.33 -20.24 -7.41
N ARG A 194 -1.51 -20.21 -6.09
CA ARG A 194 -0.82 -19.31 -5.16
C ARG A 194 0.21 -20.08 -4.38
N ARG A 195 1.45 -19.58 -4.30
CA ARG A 195 2.55 -20.22 -3.56
C ARG A 195 3.21 -19.18 -2.66
N PRO A 196 3.04 -19.29 -1.34
CA PRO A 196 3.70 -18.38 -0.42
C PRO A 196 5.22 -18.52 -0.48
N LEU A 197 5.93 -17.39 -0.36
CA LEU A 197 7.39 -17.33 -0.31
C LEU A 197 7.84 -17.22 1.15
N PRO A 198 8.71 -18.13 1.64
CA PRO A 198 9.24 -18.03 2.98
C PRO A 198 10.06 -16.76 3.19
N MET A 199 9.74 -15.99 4.22
CA MET A 199 10.43 -14.76 4.59
C MET A 199 11.48 -15.00 5.68
N ILE A 200 12.64 -14.33 5.58
CA ILE A 200 13.72 -14.45 6.58
C ILE A 200 13.31 -13.93 7.96
N ASN A 201 12.34 -13.03 8.04
CA ASN A 201 11.80 -12.48 9.29
C ASN A 201 10.82 -13.43 10.00
N GLY A 202 10.52 -14.59 9.39
CA GLY A 202 9.58 -15.59 9.93
C GLY A 202 8.11 -15.17 9.85
N ILE A 203 7.80 -14.01 9.25
CA ILE A 203 6.43 -13.64 8.89
C ILE A 203 6.16 -14.31 7.55
N GLY A 204 5.41 -15.41 7.56
CA GLY A 204 5.05 -16.10 6.35
C GLY A 204 4.04 -15.31 5.52
N ASN A 205 3.94 -15.65 4.23
CA ASN A 205 2.87 -15.24 3.32
C ASN A 205 2.73 -13.74 3.02
N GLU A 206 3.68 -12.87 3.42
CA GLU A 206 3.65 -11.48 2.97
C GLU A 206 3.86 -11.40 1.45
N PHE A 207 4.76 -12.24 0.90
CA PHE A 207 4.99 -12.35 -0.54
C PHE A 207 4.64 -13.75 -1.04
N GLY A 208 4.17 -13.80 -2.28
CA GLY A 208 3.92 -15.07 -2.97
C GLY A 208 4.32 -15.05 -4.43
N GLU A 209 4.34 -16.24 -4.99
CA GLU A 209 4.28 -16.49 -6.42
C GLU A 209 2.85 -16.78 -6.81
N VAL A 210 2.44 -16.32 -7.99
CA VAL A 210 1.14 -16.63 -8.58
C VAL A 210 1.36 -17.16 -9.98
N LEU A 211 0.96 -18.40 -10.19
CA LEU A 211 1.00 -19.04 -11.50
C LEU A 211 -0.39 -18.99 -12.13
N PHE A 212 -0.43 -18.58 -13.40
CA PHE A 212 -1.63 -18.55 -14.21
C PHE A 212 -1.52 -19.60 -15.31
N ASP A 213 -2.42 -20.58 -15.29
CA ASP A 213 -2.52 -21.62 -16.32
C ASP A 213 -3.96 -21.73 -16.82
N GLY A 214 -4.31 -20.84 -17.74
CA GLY A 214 -5.66 -20.73 -18.27
C GLY A 214 -6.66 -20.00 -17.37
N ALA A 215 -6.17 -19.16 -16.44
CA ALA A 215 -7.02 -18.28 -15.63
C ALA A 215 -7.81 -17.33 -16.54
N ARG A 216 -9.07 -17.05 -16.20
CA ARG A 216 -9.95 -16.24 -17.02
C ARG A 216 -10.26 -14.90 -16.38
N VAL A 217 -10.30 -13.85 -17.17
CA VAL A 217 -10.73 -12.52 -16.74
C VAL A 217 -11.68 -11.92 -17.76
N PRO A 218 -12.87 -11.48 -17.36
CA PRO A 218 -13.79 -10.80 -18.28
C PRO A 218 -13.12 -9.59 -18.94
N ALA A 219 -13.32 -9.41 -20.24
CA ALA A 219 -12.78 -8.24 -20.95
C ALA A 219 -13.27 -6.92 -20.32
N ALA A 220 -14.47 -6.93 -19.74
CA ALA A 220 -15.02 -5.80 -18.99
C ALA A 220 -14.21 -5.44 -17.71
N ASN A 221 -13.36 -6.34 -17.22
CA ASN A 221 -12.48 -6.10 -16.07
C ASN A 221 -11.09 -5.54 -16.48
N MET A 222 -10.89 -5.20 -17.76
CA MET A 222 -9.69 -4.49 -18.20
C MET A 222 -9.73 -3.06 -17.64
N ILE A 223 -8.66 -2.65 -16.96
CA ILE A 223 -8.54 -1.30 -16.39
C ILE A 223 -7.80 -0.43 -17.41
N GLY A 224 -8.53 0.43 -18.08
CA GLY A 224 -8.07 1.28 -19.18
C GLY A 224 -8.21 0.62 -20.55
N GLU A 225 -7.70 1.31 -21.56
CA GLU A 225 -7.68 0.84 -22.94
C GLU A 225 -6.60 -0.24 -23.14
N PRO A 226 -6.75 -1.14 -24.13
CA PRO A 226 -5.70 -2.07 -24.50
C PRO A 226 -4.35 -1.36 -24.73
N GLY A 227 -3.27 -1.93 -24.21
CA GLY A 227 -1.93 -1.34 -24.33
C GLY A 227 -1.63 -0.16 -23.40
N ARG A 228 -2.55 0.20 -22.48
CA ARG A 228 -2.38 1.30 -21.51
C ARG A 228 -1.91 0.83 -20.14
N GLY A 229 -1.68 -0.48 -19.95
CA GLY A 229 -1.24 -1.04 -18.68
C GLY A 229 0.09 -0.48 -18.17
N TRP A 230 1.02 -0.12 -19.05
CA TRP A 230 2.27 0.52 -18.64
C TRP A 230 2.03 1.90 -17.99
N ALA A 231 1.18 2.74 -18.59
CA ALA A 231 0.88 4.05 -18.04
C ALA A 231 0.18 3.94 -16.68
N LEU A 232 -0.73 2.97 -16.54
CA LEU A 232 -1.36 2.65 -15.26
C LEU A 232 -0.32 2.20 -14.22
N ALA A 233 0.58 1.28 -14.59
CA ALA A 233 1.63 0.80 -13.69
C ALA A 233 2.52 1.94 -13.19
N MET A 234 2.94 2.85 -14.06
CA MET A 234 3.76 4.01 -13.67
C MET A 234 3.01 4.97 -12.73
N THR A 235 1.72 5.17 -12.95
CA THR A 235 0.87 5.94 -12.03
C THR A 235 0.83 5.28 -10.66
N ILE A 236 0.54 3.98 -10.59
CA ILE A 236 0.48 3.23 -9.35
C ILE A 236 1.80 3.28 -8.59
N VAL A 237 2.92 2.96 -9.25
CA VAL A 237 4.26 2.99 -8.61
C VAL A 237 4.63 4.39 -8.13
N GLY A 238 4.19 5.45 -8.84
CA GLY A 238 4.35 6.83 -8.40
C GLY A 238 3.66 7.11 -7.07
N PHE A 239 2.41 6.66 -6.91
CA PHE A 239 1.63 6.86 -5.69
C PHE A 239 1.98 5.88 -4.56
N GLU A 240 2.43 4.67 -4.86
CA GLU A 240 2.83 3.66 -3.87
C GLU A 240 3.98 4.14 -2.98
N ARG A 241 4.90 4.92 -3.55
CA ARG A 241 6.13 5.36 -2.86
C ARG A 241 5.92 6.46 -1.82
N GLU A 242 4.73 7.00 -1.63
CA GLU A 242 4.58 8.29 -0.98
C GLU A 242 3.94 8.34 0.41
N PRO A 243 2.77 7.74 0.69
CA PRO A 243 2.11 7.95 1.98
C PRO A 243 2.77 7.18 3.13
N ALA A 244 3.30 6.00 2.86
CA ALA A 244 3.89 5.13 3.88
C ALA A 244 5.14 5.72 4.56
N THR A 245 5.78 6.72 3.95
CA THR A 245 7.08 7.23 4.39
C THR A 245 7.01 7.90 5.76
N LEU A 246 5.92 8.61 6.09
CA LEU A 246 5.81 9.27 7.39
C LEU A 246 5.55 8.28 8.52
N GLY A 247 4.74 7.26 8.30
CA GLY A 247 4.52 6.18 9.28
C GLY A 247 5.82 5.49 9.66
N TYR A 248 6.70 5.22 8.70
CA TYR A 248 8.04 4.67 8.96
C TYR A 248 8.91 5.64 9.76
N VAL A 249 8.94 6.92 9.40
CA VAL A 249 9.70 7.95 10.14
C VAL A 249 9.23 8.04 11.59
N SER A 250 7.92 8.00 11.83
CA SER A 250 7.35 8.05 13.18
C SER A 250 7.68 6.80 14.00
N ARG A 251 7.78 5.61 13.38
CA ARG A 251 8.26 4.39 14.03
C ARG A 251 9.74 4.47 14.38
N TYR A 252 10.57 4.97 13.46
CA TYR A 252 11.99 5.20 13.76
C TYR A 252 12.14 6.21 14.90
N ARG A 253 11.37 7.30 14.90
CA ARG A 253 11.35 8.27 15.99
C ARG A 253 11.01 7.60 17.32
N LYS A 254 9.96 6.79 17.39
CA LYS A 254 9.59 6.04 18.58
C LYS A 254 10.73 5.12 19.08
N THR A 255 11.42 4.45 18.16
CA THR A 255 12.58 3.61 18.51
C THR A 255 13.71 4.44 19.12
N VAL A 256 14.01 5.60 18.54
CA VAL A 256 15.03 6.53 19.07
C VAL A 256 14.61 7.08 20.44
N ASP A 257 13.32 7.42 20.63
CA ASP A 257 12.81 7.88 21.93
C ASP A 257 12.98 6.79 23.02
N HIS A 258 12.74 5.53 22.69
CA HIS A 258 12.97 4.41 23.60
C HIS A 258 14.47 4.25 23.94
N LEU A 259 15.36 4.39 22.96
CA LEU A 259 16.81 4.35 23.19
C LEU A 259 17.27 5.51 24.05
N GLN A 260 16.78 6.72 23.83
CA GLN A 260 17.07 7.89 24.66
C GLN A 260 16.57 7.69 26.10
N ALA A 261 15.36 7.16 26.27
CA ALA A 261 14.82 6.84 27.59
C ALA A 261 15.68 5.78 28.32
N ALA A 262 16.12 4.75 27.62
CA ALA A 262 17.02 3.73 28.18
C ALA A 262 18.37 4.29 28.60
N LEU A 263 18.98 5.17 27.79
CA LEU A 263 20.20 5.89 28.12
C LEU A 263 20.02 6.79 29.34
N ALA A 264 18.91 7.52 29.42
CA ALA A 264 18.60 8.39 30.54
C ALA A 264 18.39 7.61 31.85
N ALA A 265 17.78 6.43 31.77
CA ALA A 265 17.55 5.56 32.92
C ALA A 265 18.82 4.89 33.45
N ASN A 266 19.79 4.59 32.60
CA ASN A 266 21.06 3.94 32.95
C ASN A 266 22.26 4.50 32.16
N PRO A 267 22.68 5.74 32.40
CA PRO A 267 23.75 6.37 31.60
C PRO A 267 25.09 5.62 31.64
N SER A 268 25.41 4.99 32.75
CA SER A 268 26.67 4.23 32.93
C SER A 268 26.62 2.83 32.30
N GLY A 269 25.46 2.33 31.94
CA GLY A 269 25.29 1.04 31.27
C GLY A 269 25.64 1.05 29.80
N PHE A 270 25.95 2.22 29.25
CA PHE A 270 26.26 2.41 27.82
C PHE A 270 27.66 3.04 27.64
N ARG A 271 28.33 2.63 26.56
CA ARG A 271 29.62 3.20 26.19
C ARG A 271 29.43 4.59 25.53
N ALA A 272 30.49 5.42 25.58
CA ALA A 272 30.45 6.77 25.00
C ALA A 272 30.15 6.79 23.48
N ASP A 273 30.56 5.75 22.75
CA ASP A 273 30.26 5.61 21.33
C ASP A 273 28.75 5.34 21.11
N GLN A 274 28.10 4.51 21.94
CA GLN A 274 26.66 4.26 21.89
C GLN A 274 25.83 5.52 22.17
N HIS A 275 26.26 6.37 23.11
CA HIS A 275 25.63 7.69 23.33
C HIS A 275 25.68 8.57 22.06
N ARG A 276 26.83 8.58 21.34
CA ARG A 276 26.95 9.34 20.09
C ARG A 276 26.09 8.75 18.97
N GLU A 277 26.00 7.42 18.88
CA GLU A 277 25.16 6.74 17.88
C GLU A 277 23.67 7.06 18.07
N VAL A 278 23.18 7.07 19.32
CA VAL A 278 21.78 7.44 19.61
C VAL A 278 21.53 8.91 19.30
N ALA A 279 22.46 9.81 19.65
CA ALA A 279 22.35 11.24 19.29
C ALA A 279 22.35 11.43 17.76
N TRP A 280 23.15 10.65 17.03
CA TRP A 280 23.16 10.68 15.57
C TRP A 280 21.84 10.14 14.98
N ALA A 281 21.31 9.04 15.51
CA ALA A 281 20.01 8.50 15.12
C ALA A 281 18.86 9.50 15.36
N ASP A 282 18.94 10.29 16.45
CA ASP A 282 18.00 11.37 16.74
C ASP A 282 18.01 12.46 15.66
N ILE A 283 19.20 12.93 15.30
CA ILE A 283 19.38 13.90 14.22
C ILE A 283 18.83 13.37 12.89
N GLN A 284 19.15 12.12 12.55
CA GLN A 284 18.69 11.50 11.31
C GLN A 284 17.15 11.36 11.28
N ALA A 285 16.51 10.97 12.38
CA ALA A 285 15.05 10.87 12.47
C ALA A 285 14.39 12.24 12.27
N GLU A 286 14.93 13.32 12.85
CA GLU A 286 14.42 14.68 12.64
C GLU A 286 14.64 15.17 11.20
N MET A 287 15.81 14.89 10.60
CA MET A 287 16.07 15.22 9.20
C MET A 287 15.06 14.53 8.25
N LEU A 288 14.78 13.23 8.48
CA LEU A 288 13.79 12.48 7.70
C LEU A 288 12.39 13.07 7.87
N ARG A 289 11.98 13.41 9.09
CA ARG A 289 10.69 14.04 9.37
C ARG A 289 10.53 15.36 8.59
N HIS A 290 11.53 16.22 8.63
CA HIS A 290 11.51 17.48 7.88
C HIS A 290 11.51 17.26 6.36
N HIS A 291 12.22 16.25 5.86
CA HIS A 291 12.23 15.92 4.43
C HIS A 291 10.82 15.49 3.96
N VAL A 292 10.17 14.58 4.70
CA VAL A 292 8.82 14.12 4.36
C VAL A 292 7.80 15.28 4.42
N ALA A 293 7.87 16.10 5.48
CA ALA A 293 6.99 17.26 5.61
C ALA A 293 7.16 18.26 4.45
N ARG A 294 8.40 18.49 3.99
CA ARG A 294 8.67 19.33 2.82
C ARG A 294 8.05 18.74 1.55
N ARG A 295 8.23 17.46 1.29
CA ARG A 295 7.63 16.80 0.12
C ARG A 295 6.12 16.85 0.13
N LEU A 296 5.50 16.67 1.30
CA LEU A 296 4.07 16.82 1.47
C LEU A 296 3.60 18.23 1.11
N SER A 297 4.32 19.27 1.57
CA SER A 297 4.02 20.66 1.22
C SER A 297 4.13 20.92 -0.29
N GLU A 298 5.20 20.42 -0.93
CA GLU A 298 5.39 20.56 -2.39
C GLU A 298 4.22 19.96 -3.17
N ARG A 299 3.65 18.83 -2.71
CA ARG A 299 2.49 18.18 -3.33
C ARG A 299 1.16 18.90 -3.07
N LEU A 300 1.01 19.54 -1.92
CA LEU A 300 -0.17 20.36 -1.67
C LEU A 300 -0.22 21.57 -2.61
N ASP A 301 0.95 22.07 -3.01
CA ASP A 301 1.08 23.17 -3.98
C ASP A 301 0.94 22.68 -5.44
N ASP A 302 1.32 21.45 -5.74
CA ASP A 302 1.21 20.80 -7.06
C ASP A 302 0.85 19.30 -6.91
N PRO A 303 -0.44 18.94 -7.00
CA PRO A 303 -0.90 17.55 -6.83
C PRO A 303 -0.34 16.56 -7.86
N ASP A 304 0.16 17.04 -9.00
CA ASP A 304 0.78 16.24 -10.06
C ASP A 304 2.31 16.20 -9.95
N ALA A 305 2.91 16.93 -9.01
CA ALA A 305 4.35 16.88 -8.74
C ALA A 305 4.74 15.48 -8.25
N GLY A 306 5.37 14.70 -9.12
CA GLY A 306 5.88 13.36 -8.80
C GLY A 306 5.15 12.21 -9.52
N ALA A 307 4.21 12.51 -10.42
CA ALA A 307 3.59 11.50 -11.30
C ALA A 307 4.46 11.15 -12.51
#